data_72492126cf98118b65682143aee60221
#
_entry.id   72492126cf98118b65682143aee60221
#
_cell.length_a   1.000
_cell.length_b   1.000
_cell.length_c   1.000
_cell.angle_alpha   90.00
_cell.angle_beta   90.00
_cell.angle_gamma   90.00
#
_symmetry.space_group_name_H-M   'P 1'
#
loop_
_entity.id
_entity.type
_entity.pdbx_description
1 polymer ?
#
loop_
_entity_poly.entity_id
_entity_poly.type
_entity_poly.pdbx_seq_one_letter_code
_entity_poly.pdbx_strand_id
1 'polypeptide(L)'
;MATVWRSQYAFARFFVGKTRRILNNATDLDIKIVPESLSVTPQSRYYSNYSHSPFVTRIKEQYDFEVVKNPPEWKYVERLLPFDTIPSVTPKESYPSGWRPPKEEARNLPFFIDRTKNHDLPIYLNITYRGTRKISKIKKIEGDIWQINDEIKDFLKKKHERYVETRVHELGKFIEVKGDFVTCLREWAYSKGF
;
A
#
# COMPACT_ATOMS: atom_id res chain seq x y z
N MET A 1 56.39 17.77 2.74
CA MET A 1 56.02 17.55 1.33
C MET A 1 54.71 16.70 1.36
N ALA A 2 53.58 17.33 1.15
CA ALA A 2 52.28 16.68 1.14
C ALA A 2 51.67 16.90 -0.25
N THR A 3 51.55 15.87 -1.03
CA THR A 3 50.96 15.86 -2.36
C THR A 3 49.45 15.64 -2.26
N VAL A 4 48.73 16.69 -2.65
CA VAL A 4 47.26 16.71 -2.74
C VAL A 4 46.85 16.03 -4.05
N TRP A 5 46.05 14.96 -3.94
CA TRP A 5 45.37 14.34 -5.08
C TRP A 5 44.01 15.03 -5.29
N ARG A 6 43.93 15.81 -6.37
CA ARG A 6 42.63 16.29 -6.90
C ARG A 6 42.09 15.27 -7.89
N SER A 7 41.02 14.64 -7.56
CA SER A 7 40.22 13.86 -8.51
C SER A 7 39.28 14.80 -9.28
N GLN A 8 39.52 14.93 -10.58
CA GLN A 8 38.63 15.64 -11.51
C GLN A 8 37.65 14.61 -12.09
N TYR A 9 36.39 14.73 -11.76
CA TYR A 9 35.34 14.04 -12.49
C TYR A 9 35.03 14.83 -13.75
N ALA A 10 35.41 14.29 -14.89
CA ALA A 10 35.06 14.79 -16.20
C ALA A 10 33.63 14.39 -16.54
N PHE A 11 32.77 15.39 -16.73
CA PHE A 11 31.43 15.22 -17.30
C PHE A 11 31.55 14.84 -18.78
N ALA A 12 31.18 13.62 -19.11
CA ALA A 12 31.03 13.17 -20.48
C ALA A 12 29.78 13.81 -21.10
N ARG A 13 30.00 14.76 -22.02
CA ARG A 13 28.95 15.27 -22.91
C ARG A 13 28.64 14.18 -23.92
N PHE A 14 27.44 13.65 -23.87
CA PHE A 14 26.93 12.74 -24.88
C PHE A 14 26.62 13.51 -26.18
N PHE A 15 27.25 13.07 -27.22
CA PHE A 15 27.12 13.50 -28.60
C PHE A 15 25.69 13.26 -29.11
N VAL A 16 25.13 14.31 -29.71
CA VAL A 16 23.96 14.21 -30.58
C VAL A 16 24.38 13.52 -31.87
N GLY A 17 24.05 12.25 -32.00
CA GLY A 17 24.29 11.50 -33.22
C GLY A 17 23.38 11.98 -34.36
N LYS A 18 23.98 12.46 -35.43
CA LYS A 18 23.32 12.72 -36.72
C LYS A 18 22.71 11.45 -37.25
N THR A 19 21.37 11.40 -37.30
CA THR A 19 20.65 10.35 -38.01
C THR A 19 20.92 10.45 -39.50
N ARG A 20 21.63 9.46 -40.04
CA ARG A 20 21.76 9.24 -41.49
C ARG A 20 20.39 8.90 -42.06
N ARG A 21 19.98 9.65 -43.07
CA ARG A 21 18.87 9.31 -43.95
C ARG A 21 19.20 8.00 -44.67
N ILE A 22 18.44 6.97 -44.42
CA ILE A 22 18.36 5.82 -45.32
C ILE A 22 17.11 6.06 -46.16
N LEU A 23 17.33 6.52 -47.36
CA LEU A 23 16.36 6.40 -48.46
C LEU A 23 16.39 4.95 -48.92
N ASN A 24 15.26 4.25 -48.87
CA ASN A 24 14.92 3.31 -49.96
C ASN A 24 13.51 2.76 -49.77
N ASN A 25 12.71 3.10 -50.74
CA ASN A 25 11.67 2.32 -51.41
C ASN A 25 10.89 1.32 -50.51
N ALA A 26 9.81 1.79 -49.96
CA ALA A 26 8.68 0.97 -49.67
C ALA A 26 7.42 1.77 -50.03
N THR A 27 6.68 1.19 -50.87
CA THR A 27 5.40 1.46 -51.45
C THR A 27 4.39 2.13 -50.51
N ASP A 28 3.65 3.07 -51.08
CA ASP A 28 2.54 3.83 -50.54
C ASP A 28 1.72 3.10 -49.48
N LEU A 29 1.99 3.44 -48.25
CA LEU A 29 1.02 3.35 -47.17
C LEU A 29 0.72 4.80 -46.79
N ASP A 30 -0.48 5.26 -47.05
CA ASP A 30 -1.03 6.53 -46.66
C ASP A 30 -0.89 6.74 -45.14
N ILE A 31 0.29 7.18 -44.72
CA ILE A 31 0.47 7.72 -43.38
C ILE A 31 -0.17 9.10 -43.43
N LYS A 32 -1.43 9.19 -43.00
CA LYS A 32 -2.05 10.46 -42.67
C LYS A 32 -1.17 11.15 -41.65
N ILE A 33 -0.41 12.14 -42.15
CA ILE A 33 0.35 13.06 -41.33
C ILE A 33 -0.67 13.78 -40.44
N VAL A 34 -0.66 13.46 -39.15
CA VAL A 34 -1.44 14.17 -38.15
C VAL A 34 -0.96 15.61 -38.14
N PRO A 35 -1.81 16.62 -38.32
CA PRO A 35 -1.40 18.01 -38.37
C PRO A 35 -0.71 18.42 -37.08
N GLU A 36 0.38 19.15 -37.20
CA GLU A 36 1.33 19.63 -36.20
C GLU A 36 0.72 20.65 -35.17
N SER A 37 -0.58 20.78 -35.13
CA SER A 37 -1.30 21.75 -34.29
C SER A 37 -1.80 21.21 -32.95
N LEU A 38 -1.44 19.99 -32.57
CA LEU A 38 -1.65 19.55 -31.20
C LEU A 38 -0.47 20.03 -30.35
N SER A 39 -0.51 21.33 -29.99
CA SER A 39 0.30 21.86 -28.90
C SER A 39 0.00 21.04 -27.65
N VAL A 40 0.83 20.06 -27.37
CA VAL A 40 0.81 19.33 -26.12
C VAL A 40 1.18 20.32 -25.03
N THR A 41 0.17 20.91 -24.40
CA THR A 41 0.39 21.72 -23.22
C THR A 41 1.05 20.86 -22.14
N PRO A 42 2.14 21.31 -21.51
CA PRO A 42 2.91 20.50 -20.56
C PRO A 42 2.24 20.35 -19.19
N GLN A 43 0.92 20.42 -19.13
CA GLN A 43 0.17 20.39 -17.86
C GLN A 43 -0.21 18.98 -17.35
N SER A 44 0.12 17.90 -18.03
CA SER A 44 -0.34 16.58 -17.60
C SER A 44 0.67 15.72 -16.86
N ARG A 45 1.68 16.33 -16.21
CA ARG A 45 2.66 15.55 -15.43
C ARG A 45 2.11 14.95 -14.12
N TYR A 46 0.89 15.30 -13.71
CA TYR A 46 0.37 14.93 -12.38
C TYR A 46 -0.69 13.82 -12.37
N TYR A 47 -1.25 13.46 -13.50
CA TYR A 47 -2.22 12.35 -13.56
C TYR A 47 -2.04 11.56 -14.84
N SER A 48 -1.12 10.62 -14.83
CA SER A 48 -1.17 9.54 -15.82
C SER A 48 -2.30 8.57 -15.43
N ASN A 49 -3.51 9.09 -15.35
CA ASN A 49 -4.68 8.23 -15.31
C ASN A 49 -4.75 7.55 -16.67
N TYR A 50 -4.27 6.32 -16.72
CA TYR A 50 -4.29 5.49 -17.93
C TYR A 50 -5.68 5.51 -18.57
N SER A 51 -6.74 5.55 -17.76
CA SER A 51 -8.13 5.65 -18.20
C SER A 51 -8.48 6.91 -19.02
N HIS A 52 -7.72 7.99 -18.89
CA HIS A 52 -7.92 9.26 -19.60
C HIS A 52 -6.90 9.46 -20.73
N SER A 53 -6.06 8.47 -21.01
CA SER A 53 -5.13 8.58 -22.15
C SER A 53 -5.93 8.60 -23.47
N PRO A 54 -5.51 9.40 -24.46
CA PRO A 54 -6.20 9.46 -25.77
C PRO A 54 -6.23 8.10 -26.47
N PHE A 55 -5.28 7.24 -26.17
CA PHE A 55 -5.26 5.87 -26.66
C PHE A 55 -6.41 5.03 -26.09
N VAL A 56 -6.62 5.08 -24.77
CA VAL A 56 -7.71 4.33 -24.11
C VAL A 56 -9.08 4.89 -24.50
N THR A 57 -9.21 6.22 -24.64
CA THR A 57 -10.45 6.84 -25.10
C THR A 57 -10.80 6.35 -26.51
N ARG A 58 -9.83 6.33 -27.44
CA ARG A 58 -10.03 5.82 -28.80
C ARG A 58 -10.45 4.36 -28.83
N ILE A 59 -9.87 3.51 -27.97
CA ILE A 59 -10.25 2.10 -27.85
C ILE A 59 -11.69 1.98 -27.34
N LYS A 60 -12.08 2.77 -26.33
CA LYS A 60 -13.46 2.77 -25.80
C LYS A 60 -14.50 3.20 -26.83
N GLU A 61 -14.16 4.14 -27.72
CA GLU A 61 -15.03 4.56 -28.83
C GLU A 61 -15.14 3.51 -29.93
N GLN A 62 -14.09 2.69 -30.10
CA GLN A 62 -14.03 1.68 -31.15
C GLN A 62 -14.76 0.38 -30.81
N TYR A 63 -14.86 0.03 -29.52
CA TYR A 63 -15.44 -1.21 -29.06
C TYR A 63 -16.65 -0.96 -28.17
N ASP A 64 -17.77 -1.57 -28.51
CA ASP A 64 -18.92 -1.67 -27.63
C ASP A 64 -18.63 -2.76 -26.58
N PHE A 65 -18.83 -2.45 -25.30
CA PHE A 65 -18.58 -3.40 -24.23
C PHE A 65 -19.64 -3.30 -23.14
N GLU A 66 -20.05 -4.44 -22.65
CA GLU A 66 -20.97 -4.56 -21.53
C GLU A 66 -20.21 -4.98 -20.26
N VAL A 67 -20.54 -4.32 -19.15
CA VAL A 67 -20.00 -4.69 -17.84
C VAL A 67 -21.01 -5.56 -17.11
N VAL A 68 -20.76 -6.85 -17.10
CA VAL A 68 -21.60 -7.82 -16.38
C VAL A 68 -21.07 -7.99 -14.97
N LYS A 69 -21.91 -7.73 -13.97
CA LYS A 69 -21.63 -8.02 -12.57
C LYS A 69 -22.01 -9.48 -12.29
N ASN A 70 -21.06 -10.26 -11.73
CA ASN A 70 -21.24 -11.68 -11.39
C ASN A 70 -21.64 -12.57 -12.60
N PRO A 71 -20.81 -12.64 -13.66
CA PRO A 71 -21.09 -13.51 -14.80
C PRO A 71 -21.07 -14.99 -14.37
N PRO A 72 -21.95 -15.84 -14.93
CA PRO A 72 -22.00 -17.25 -14.57
C PRO A 72 -20.73 -18.03 -14.92
N GLU A 73 -19.96 -17.53 -15.89
CA GLU A 73 -18.67 -18.09 -16.31
C GLU A 73 -17.56 -17.86 -15.28
N TRP A 74 -17.74 -16.93 -14.34
CA TRP A 74 -16.74 -16.58 -13.32
C TRP A 74 -16.29 -17.78 -12.49
N LYS A 75 -17.17 -18.75 -12.27
CA LYS A 75 -16.82 -19.99 -11.56
C LYS A 75 -15.69 -20.80 -12.20
N TYR A 76 -15.48 -20.65 -13.51
CA TYR A 76 -14.36 -21.30 -14.20
C TYR A 76 -13.04 -20.59 -13.92
N VAL A 77 -13.07 -19.28 -13.75
CA VAL A 77 -11.91 -18.47 -13.35
C VAL A 77 -11.58 -18.73 -11.88
N GLU A 78 -12.56 -18.85 -11.00
CA GLU A 78 -12.37 -19.15 -9.58
C GLU A 78 -11.59 -20.43 -9.34
N ARG A 79 -11.73 -21.43 -10.22
CA ARG A 79 -10.94 -22.68 -10.13
C ARG A 79 -9.44 -22.46 -10.33
N LEU A 80 -9.04 -21.39 -11.02
CA LEU A 80 -7.65 -21.05 -11.29
C LEU A 80 -7.06 -20.14 -10.21
N LEU A 81 -7.90 -19.55 -9.37
CA LEU A 81 -7.44 -18.73 -8.26
C LEU A 81 -6.82 -19.62 -7.18
N PRO A 82 -5.78 -19.13 -6.49
CA PRO A 82 -5.19 -19.88 -5.39
C PRO A 82 -6.22 -20.11 -4.29
N PHE A 83 -6.36 -21.34 -3.84
CA PHE A 83 -7.24 -21.67 -2.74
C PHE A 83 -6.73 -21.04 -1.44
N ASP A 84 -7.66 -20.61 -0.58
CA ASP A 84 -7.33 -20.18 0.77
C ASP A 84 -6.74 -21.38 1.54
N THR A 85 -5.47 -21.26 1.90
CA THR A 85 -4.76 -22.31 2.65
C THR A 85 -5.21 -22.38 4.12
N ILE A 86 -5.82 -21.29 4.60
CA ILE A 86 -6.26 -21.16 5.99
C ILE A 86 -7.79 -21.26 6.00
N PRO A 87 -8.35 -22.28 6.67
CA PRO A 87 -9.81 -22.46 6.76
C PRO A 87 -10.45 -21.34 7.59
N SER A 88 -11.71 -21.03 7.28
CA SER A 88 -12.50 -20.14 8.10
C SER A 88 -12.65 -20.71 9.52
N VAL A 89 -12.62 -19.83 10.52
CA VAL A 89 -12.73 -20.23 11.91
C VAL A 89 -14.17 -20.62 12.22
N THR A 90 -14.39 -21.83 12.73
CA THR A 90 -15.69 -22.25 13.25
C THR A 90 -15.97 -21.58 14.59
N PRO A 91 -17.13 -20.96 14.80
CA PRO A 91 -17.47 -20.33 16.08
C PRO A 91 -17.52 -21.37 17.20
N LYS A 92 -16.81 -21.09 18.31
CA LYS A 92 -16.78 -21.90 19.53
C LYS A 92 -16.92 -20.97 20.74
N GLU A 93 -17.41 -21.47 21.83
CA GLU A 93 -17.55 -20.72 23.09
C GLU A 93 -16.17 -20.33 23.68
N SER A 94 -15.18 -21.22 23.58
CA SER A 94 -13.84 -20.97 24.04
C SER A 94 -12.80 -21.59 23.11
N TYR A 95 -11.65 -20.94 23.00
CA TYR A 95 -10.52 -21.42 22.20
C TYR A 95 -9.34 -21.74 23.13
N PRO A 96 -8.71 -22.91 23.02
CA PRO A 96 -7.62 -23.31 23.91
C PRO A 96 -6.37 -22.42 23.77
N SER A 97 -6.20 -21.73 22.64
CA SER A 97 -5.14 -20.75 22.42
C SER A 97 -5.35 -19.39 23.10
N GLY A 98 -6.50 -19.17 23.75
CA GLY A 98 -6.88 -17.86 24.26
C GLY A 98 -7.27 -16.83 23.19
N TRP A 99 -7.38 -17.26 21.92
CA TRP A 99 -7.83 -16.43 20.83
C TRP A 99 -9.29 -16.00 21.04
N ARG A 100 -9.59 -14.76 20.66
CA ARG A 100 -10.96 -14.22 20.77
C ARG A 100 -11.43 -13.80 19.37
N PRO A 101 -12.65 -14.16 18.96
CA PRO A 101 -13.20 -13.70 17.70
C PRO A 101 -13.41 -12.17 17.73
N PRO A 102 -13.37 -11.50 16.58
CA PRO A 102 -13.72 -10.09 16.48
C PRO A 102 -15.20 -9.92 16.79
N LYS A 103 -15.56 -8.86 17.50
CA LYS A 103 -16.94 -8.47 17.75
C LYS A 103 -17.47 -7.66 16.58
N GLU A 104 -18.72 -7.84 16.20
CA GLU A 104 -19.35 -7.05 15.14
C GLU A 104 -19.49 -5.57 15.52
N GLU A 105 -19.63 -5.27 16.79
CA GLU A 105 -19.71 -3.91 17.34
C GLU A 105 -18.45 -3.07 17.00
N ALA A 106 -17.29 -3.73 16.89
CA ALA A 106 -16.04 -3.06 16.57
C ALA A 106 -16.03 -2.42 15.18
N ARG A 107 -16.88 -2.88 14.25
CA ARG A 107 -17.02 -2.28 12.91
C ARG A 107 -17.73 -0.92 12.92
N ASN A 108 -18.48 -0.61 13.96
CA ASN A 108 -19.19 0.65 14.12
C ASN A 108 -18.29 1.77 14.66
N LEU A 109 -17.06 1.44 15.07
CA LEU A 109 -16.09 2.44 15.52
C LEU A 109 -15.57 3.27 14.33
N PRO A 110 -15.13 4.52 14.57
CA PRO A 110 -14.58 5.39 13.52
C PRO A 110 -13.27 4.88 12.95
N PHE A 111 -12.72 3.86 13.56
CA PHE A 111 -11.49 3.17 13.14
C PHE A 111 -11.63 1.66 13.32
N PHE A 112 -10.88 0.91 12.55
CA PHE A 112 -10.88 -0.55 12.62
C PHE A 112 -9.46 -1.09 12.45
N ILE A 113 -9.16 -2.22 13.11
CA ILE A 113 -7.90 -2.95 12.95
C ILE A 113 -8.22 -4.29 12.27
N ASP A 114 -7.86 -4.39 10.98
CA ASP A 114 -8.08 -5.61 10.22
C ASP A 114 -7.12 -6.72 10.67
N ARG A 115 -7.64 -7.92 10.87
CA ARG A 115 -6.83 -9.07 11.28
C ARG A 115 -5.94 -9.59 10.15
N THR A 116 -4.94 -10.33 10.51
CA THR A 116 -4.08 -11.04 9.56
C THR A 116 -4.83 -12.22 8.92
N LYS A 117 -4.25 -12.82 7.87
CA LYS A 117 -4.80 -14.05 7.27
C LYS A 117 -4.94 -15.19 8.29
N ASN A 118 -4.10 -15.21 9.31
CA ASN A 118 -4.13 -16.21 10.39
C ASN A 118 -5.14 -15.85 11.51
N HIS A 119 -6.02 -14.88 11.28
CA HIS A 119 -7.01 -14.38 12.23
C HIS A 119 -6.44 -13.77 13.52
N ASP A 120 -5.13 -13.43 13.52
CA ASP A 120 -4.47 -12.81 14.66
C ASP A 120 -4.41 -11.29 14.52
N LEU A 121 -4.24 -10.58 15.65
CA LEU A 121 -4.06 -9.13 15.64
C LEU A 121 -2.70 -8.74 15.04
N PRO A 122 -2.63 -7.74 14.15
CA PRO A 122 -1.39 -7.33 13.48
C PRO A 122 -0.51 -6.45 14.38
N ILE A 123 -0.20 -6.94 15.56
CA ILE A 123 0.63 -6.25 16.57
C ILE A 123 1.96 -6.98 16.69
N TYR A 124 3.06 -6.30 16.35
CA TYR A 124 4.39 -6.89 16.25
C TYR A 124 5.40 -6.13 17.09
N LEU A 125 6.36 -6.83 17.66
CA LEU A 125 7.54 -6.26 18.29
C LEU A 125 8.68 -6.21 17.27
N ASN A 126 9.22 -5.02 17.04
CA ASN A 126 10.41 -4.82 16.24
C ASN A 126 11.59 -4.49 17.15
N ILE A 127 12.58 -5.36 17.15
CA ILE A 127 13.78 -5.21 17.98
C ILE A 127 14.96 -4.88 17.05
N THR A 128 15.59 -3.74 17.31
CA THR A 128 16.72 -3.25 16.51
C THR A 128 17.88 -2.86 17.41
N TYR A 129 19.02 -2.48 16.82
CA TYR A 129 20.22 -2.06 17.51
C TYR A 129 20.68 -3.06 18.60
N ARG A 130 20.90 -4.33 18.19
CA ARG A 130 21.36 -5.41 19.09
C ARG A 130 20.47 -5.60 20.33
N GLY A 131 19.16 -5.36 20.19
CA GLY A 131 18.19 -5.58 21.26
C GLY A 131 17.87 -4.34 22.12
N THR A 132 18.59 -3.25 21.97
CA THR A 132 18.40 -2.04 22.80
C THR A 132 17.16 -1.23 22.39
N ARG A 133 16.82 -1.20 21.12
CA ARG A 133 15.64 -0.46 20.64
C ARG A 133 14.49 -1.42 20.37
N LYS A 134 13.45 -1.32 21.18
CA LYS A 134 12.20 -2.05 21.03
C LYS A 134 11.11 -1.09 20.53
N ILE A 135 10.37 -1.51 19.54
CA ILE A 135 9.25 -0.74 18.97
C ILE A 135 8.08 -1.70 18.77
N SER A 136 6.97 -1.41 19.41
CA SER A 136 5.71 -2.11 19.17
C SER A 136 5.00 -1.47 17.99
N LYS A 137 4.60 -2.26 16.99
CA LYS A 137 4.02 -1.78 15.74
C LYS A 137 2.66 -2.41 15.51
N ILE A 138 1.64 -1.57 15.31
CA ILE A 138 0.29 -1.97 14.91
C ILE A 138 0.13 -1.67 13.43
N LYS A 139 -0.34 -2.64 12.66
CA LYS A 139 -0.57 -2.51 11.21
C LYS A 139 -2.03 -2.68 10.86
N LYS A 140 -2.36 -2.49 9.57
CA LYS A 140 -3.68 -2.70 8.99
C LYS A 140 -4.77 -1.88 9.70
N ILE A 141 -4.50 -0.61 9.91
CA ILE A 141 -5.44 0.33 10.51
C ILE A 141 -6.29 0.93 9.39
N GLU A 142 -7.60 0.92 9.56
CA GLU A 142 -8.56 1.54 8.67
C GLU A 142 -9.35 2.61 9.42
N GLY A 143 -9.75 3.66 8.71
CA GLY A 143 -10.43 4.80 9.32
C GLY A 143 -9.48 5.84 9.89
N ASP A 144 -9.87 6.47 11.01
CA ASP A 144 -9.11 7.55 11.64
C ASP A 144 -7.95 7.03 12.48
N ILE A 145 -6.74 7.11 11.91
CA ILE A 145 -5.51 6.65 12.57
C ILE A 145 -5.08 7.55 13.74
N TRP A 146 -5.45 8.84 13.70
CA TRP A 146 -5.09 9.77 14.76
C TRP A 146 -5.90 9.50 16.02
N GLN A 147 -7.19 9.21 15.89
CA GLN A 147 -8.03 8.85 17.01
C GLN A 147 -7.55 7.57 17.69
N ILE A 148 -7.18 6.54 16.93
CA ILE A 148 -6.54 5.33 17.52
C ILE A 148 -5.29 5.69 18.30
N ASN A 149 -4.41 6.53 17.72
CA ASN A 149 -3.16 6.90 18.35
C ASN A 149 -3.38 7.59 19.70
N ASP A 150 -4.36 8.47 19.78
CA ASP A 150 -4.66 9.19 21.02
C ASP A 150 -5.29 8.25 22.06
N GLU A 151 -6.20 7.36 21.67
CA GLU A 151 -6.73 6.33 22.58
C GLU A 151 -5.64 5.39 23.11
N ILE A 152 -4.71 4.98 22.26
CA ILE A 152 -3.56 4.14 22.68
C ILE A 152 -2.68 4.89 23.66
N LYS A 153 -2.36 6.16 23.41
CA LYS A 153 -1.59 6.99 24.35
C LYS A 153 -2.26 7.08 25.71
N ASP A 154 -3.55 7.36 25.72
CA ASP A 154 -4.33 7.46 26.97
C ASP A 154 -4.37 6.13 27.72
N PHE A 155 -4.58 5.03 27.03
CA PHE A 155 -4.55 3.69 27.62
C PHE A 155 -3.18 3.36 28.24
N LEU A 156 -2.11 3.58 27.49
CA LEU A 156 -0.75 3.30 27.95
C LEU A 156 -0.33 4.23 29.08
N LYS A 157 -0.72 5.51 29.04
CA LYS A 157 -0.48 6.47 30.11
C LYS A 157 -1.16 6.06 31.41
N LYS A 158 -2.42 5.60 31.34
CA LYS A 158 -3.15 5.08 32.51
C LYS A 158 -2.50 3.84 33.11
N LYS A 159 -1.98 2.94 32.26
CA LYS A 159 -1.42 1.66 32.71
C LYS A 159 0.00 1.78 33.24
N HIS A 160 0.82 2.66 32.67
CA HIS A 160 2.25 2.76 32.98
C HIS A 160 2.66 4.07 33.68
N GLU A 161 1.70 4.99 33.90
CA GLU A 161 1.93 6.31 34.50
C GLU A 161 3.10 7.11 33.86
N ARG A 162 3.42 6.75 32.61
CA ARG A 162 4.55 7.29 31.84
C ARG A 162 4.07 7.80 30.49
N TYR A 163 4.69 8.88 30.04
CA TYR A 163 4.51 9.33 28.66
C TYR A 163 5.15 8.34 27.69
N VAL A 164 4.40 7.93 26.67
CA VAL A 164 4.83 6.99 25.64
C VAL A 164 4.91 7.73 24.30
N GLU A 165 6.09 7.68 23.68
CA GLU A 165 6.29 8.25 22.36
C GLU A 165 5.68 7.35 21.30
N THR A 166 4.88 7.95 20.42
CA THR A 166 4.24 7.27 19.31
C THR A 166 4.57 7.96 17.98
N ARG A 167 4.60 7.18 16.92
CA ARG A 167 4.77 7.65 15.56
C ARG A 167 3.66 7.10 14.69
N VAL A 168 2.90 7.98 14.05
CA VAL A 168 1.84 7.63 13.11
C VAL A 168 2.39 7.68 11.69
N HIS A 169 2.02 6.69 10.89
CA HIS A 169 2.36 6.63 9.47
C HIS A 169 1.07 6.42 8.66
N GLU A 170 0.50 7.51 8.17
CA GLU A 170 -0.80 7.51 7.47
C GLU A 170 -0.78 6.66 6.20
N LEU A 171 0.18 6.89 5.31
CA LEU A 171 0.29 6.14 4.04
C LEU A 171 0.47 4.64 4.27
N GLY A 172 1.24 4.26 5.28
CA GLY A 172 1.49 2.85 5.62
C GLY A 172 0.41 2.23 6.49
N LYS A 173 -0.56 3.01 6.95
CA LYS A 173 -1.65 2.59 7.85
C LYS A 173 -1.13 1.80 9.05
N PHE A 174 -0.13 2.38 9.73
CA PHE A 174 0.45 1.78 10.93
C PHE A 174 0.87 2.81 11.96
N ILE A 175 0.89 2.38 13.23
CA ILE A 175 1.37 3.14 14.37
C ILE A 175 2.55 2.41 14.99
N GLU A 176 3.60 3.15 15.32
CA GLU A 176 4.76 2.68 16.05
C GLU A 176 4.76 3.30 17.45
N VAL A 177 4.93 2.47 18.46
CA VAL A 177 5.01 2.83 19.86
C VAL A 177 6.39 2.47 20.38
N LYS A 178 7.11 3.43 20.93
CA LYS A 178 8.46 3.22 21.46
C LYS A 178 8.42 2.45 22.77
N GLY A 179 8.91 1.24 22.74
CA GLY A 179 8.94 0.31 23.88
C GLY A 179 8.32 -1.05 23.52
N ASP A 180 8.32 -1.93 24.50
CA ASP A 180 7.71 -3.26 24.41
C ASP A 180 6.34 -3.22 25.10
N PHE A 181 5.32 -2.91 24.33
CA PHE A 181 3.94 -2.80 24.78
C PHE A 181 3.00 -3.78 24.06
N VAL A 182 3.54 -4.81 23.42
CA VAL A 182 2.74 -5.74 22.60
C VAL A 182 1.60 -6.35 23.39
N THR A 183 1.86 -6.84 24.60
CA THR A 183 0.83 -7.45 25.47
C THR A 183 -0.25 -6.43 25.84
N CYS A 184 0.15 -5.22 26.22
CA CYS A 184 -0.78 -4.16 26.58
C CYS A 184 -1.67 -3.72 25.40
N LEU A 185 -1.07 -3.63 24.20
CA LEU A 185 -1.79 -3.28 22.99
C LEU A 185 -2.77 -4.38 22.56
N ARG A 186 -2.43 -5.66 22.75
CA ARG A 186 -3.36 -6.77 22.53
C ARG A 186 -4.52 -6.73 23.49
N GLU A 187 -4.28 -6.51 24.77
CA GLU A 187 -5.33 -6.35 25.77
C GLU A 187 -6.26 -5.18 25.42
N TRP A 188 -5.71 -4.05 25.02
CA TRP A 188 -6.47 -2.88 24.58
C TRP A 188 -7.35 -3.24 23.35
N ALA A 189 -6.76 -3.88 22.33
CA ALA A 189 -7.48 -4.26 21.14
C ALA A 189 -8.62 -5.24 21.44
N TYR A 190 -8.39 -6.24 22.29
CA TYR A 190 -9.44 -7.16 22.74
C TYR A 190 -10.53 -6.48 23.57
N SER A 191 -10.19 -5.45 24.37
CA SER A 191 -11.19 -4.68 25.11
C SER A 191 -12.12 -3.88 24.20
N LYS A 192 -11.61 -3.43 23.02
CA LYS A 192 -12.39 -2.75 21.98
C LYS A 192 -13.17 -3.72 21.09
N GLY A 193 -12.86 -5.02 21.13
CA GLY A 193 -13.52 -6.06 20.35
C GLY A 193 -12.89 -6.36 18.99
N PHE A 194 -11.67 -5.88 18.73
CA PHE A 194 -10.91 -6.17 17.50
C PHE A 194 -10.42 -7.61 17.43
#